data_ee55724385c6078474c3066f12ddfb71
#
_entry.id   ee55724385c6078474c3066f12ddfb71
#
_cell.length_a   1.000
_cell.length_b   1.000
_cell.length_c   1.000
_cell.angle_alpha   90.00
_cell.angle_beta   90.00
_cell.angle_gamma   90.00
#
_symmetry.space_group_name_H-M   'P 1'
#
loop_
_entity.id
_entity.type
_entity.pdbx_description
1 polymer ?
#
loop_
_entity_poly.entity_id
_entity_poly.type
_entity_poly.pdbx_seq_one_letter_code
_entity_poly.pdbx_strand_id
1 'polypeptide(L)'
;MRSSVLRLFLLVLASALVFVLVGDASAQKKVRWKMASAFTSSLDVVGESGPIFSENLRKMSGGALDIKFFEPGALVPAFEVFNAVAKGSAEAGWTTPGFHVATIPAAPWFTTVPFGPNTGEYLAWLKYGGGHQLKDEIYARHGVRGISCIMITPEASGWFRKEIKSVDDLKGLKMPFSAWAPA
;
A
#
# COMPACT_ATOMS: atom_id res chain seq x y z
N MET A 1 -35.18 -4.43 -61.10
CA MET A 1 -35.76 -4.28 -59.74
C MET A 1 -35.35 -5.36 -58.75
N ARG A 2 -35.27 -6.65 -59.05
CA ARG A 2 -34.89 -7.71 -58.12
C ARG A 2 -33.45 -7.59 -57.53
N SER A 3 -32.48 -7.15 -58.34
CA SER A 3 -31.06 -7.04 -57.90
C SER A 3 -30.83 -5.87 -56.92
N SER A 4 -31.56 -4.79 -57.04
CA SER A 4 -31.43 -3.62 -56.14
C SER A 4 -32.03 -3.90 -54.77
N VAL A 5 -33.13 -4.62 -54.68
CA VAL A 5 -33.76 -5.03 -53.43
C VAL A 5 -32.88 -6.02 -52.67
N LEU A 6 -32.26 -6.96 -53.37
CA LEU A 6 -31.34 -7.92 -52.77
C LEU A 6 -30.08 -7.25 -52.21
N ARG A 7 -29.52 -6.24 -52.91
CA ARG A 7 -28.38 -5.45 -52.41
C ARG A 7 -28.74 -4.63 -51.19
N LEU A 8 -29.92 -4.04 -51.14
CA LEU A 8 -30.41 -3.30 -49.99
C LEU A 8 -30.58 -4.21 -48.77
N PHE A 9 -31.12 -5.40 -48.97
CA PHE A 9 -31.28 -6.41 -47.93
C PHE A 9 -29.95 -6.89 -47.34
N LEU A 10 -28.95 -7.13 -48.19
CA LEU A 10 -27.60 -7.51 -47.77
C LEU A 10 -26.90 -6.39 -47.01
N LEU A 11 -27.08 -5.12 -47.39
CA LEU A 11 -26.52 -3.98 -46.65
C LEU A 11 -27.17 -3.81 -45.26
N VAL A 12 -28.48 -4.02 -45.16
CA VAL A 12 -29.17 -3.98 -43.84
C VAL A 12 -28.73 -5.14 -42.96
N LEU A 13 -28.57 -6.34 -43.54
CA LEU A 13 -28.10 -7.51 -42.79
C LEU A 13 -26.66 -7.35 -42.33
N ALA A 14 -25.78 -6.77 -43.15
CA ALA A 14 -24.40 -6.47 -42.79
C ALA A 14 -24.31 -5.40 -41.71
N SER A 15 -25.15 -4.35 -41.76
CA SER A 15 -25.17 -3.34 -40.71
C SER A 15 -25.72 -3.90 -39.39
N ALA A 16 -26.73 -4.78 -39.42
CA ALA A 16 -27.23 -5.46 -38.22
C ALA A 16 -26.18 -6.39 -37.60
N LEU A 17 -25.38 -7.08 -38.43
CA LEU A 17 -24.29 -7.95 -37.98
C LEU A 17 -23.16 -7.14 -37.27
N VAL A 18 -22.86 -5.95 -37.77
CA VAL A 18 -21.87 -5.05 -37.14
C VAL A 18 -22.35 -4.58 -35.76
N PHE A 19 -23.65 -4.30 -35.60
CA PHE A 19 -24.24 -3.91 -34.32
C PHE A 19 -24.24 -5.06 -33.28
N VAL A 20 -24.36 -6.31 -33.74
CA VAL A 20 -24.29 -7.49 -32.83
C VAL A 20 -22.83 -7.79 -32.43
N LEU A 21 -21.85 -7.44 -33.26
CA LEU A 21 -20.42 -7.62 -32.96
C LEU A 21 -19.82 -6.51 -32.10
N VAL A 22 -20.50 -5.38 -31.94
CA VAL A 22 -20.20 -4.38 -30.88
C VAL A 22 -20.82 -4.92 -29.60
N GLY A 23 -20.33 -6.10 -29.19
CA GLY A 23 -20.70 -6.75 -27.95
C GLY A 23 -20.52 -5.79 -26.78
N ASP A 24 -21.35 -5.94 -25.78
CA ASP A 24 -21.34 -5.25 -24.50
C ASP A 24 -19.92 -4.84 -24.10
N ALA A 25 -19.56 -3.59 -24.34
CA ALA A 25 -18.48 -2.96 -23.60
C ALA A 25 -18.96 -2.97 -22.14
N SER A 26 -18.79 -4.12 -21.50
CA SER A 26 -19.11 -4.30 -20.09
C SER A 26 -18.37 -3.20 -19.34
N ALA A 27 -19.11 -2.18 -18.93
CA ALA A 27 -18.53 -1.04 -18.21
C ALA A 27 -17.84 -1.62 -16.98
N GLN A 28 -16.51 -1.68 -17.03
CA GLN A 28 -15.70 -2.26 -15.97
C GLN A 28 -16.12 -1.58 -14.65
N LYS A 29 -16.63 -2.38 -13.70
CA LYS A 29 -17.15 -1.89 -12.43
C LYS A 29 -16.04 -1.11 -11.72
N LYS A 30 -16.26 0.19 -11.53
CA LYS A 30 -15.32 1.03 -10.78
C LYS A 30 -15.32 0.67 -9.31
N VAL A 31 -14.14 0.36 -8.80
CA VAL A 31 -13.89 0.12 -7.38
C VAL A 31 -13.23 1.37 -6.80
N ARG A 32 -13.81 1.92 -5.74
CA ARG A 32 -13.28 3.10 -5.05
C ARG A 32 -12.90 2.72 -3.64
N TRP A 33 -11.65 2.98 -3.27
CA TRP A 33 -11.11 2.73 -1.96
C TRP A 33 -10.63 4.02 -1.29
N LYS A 34 -10.72 4.05 0.01
CA LYS A 34 -10.08 5.04 0.87
C LYS A 34 -8.81 4.42 1.43
N MET A 35 -7.68 5.09 1.24
CA MET A 35 -6.41 4.70 1.82
C MET A 35 -6.01 5.70 2.89
N ALA A 36 -6.10 5.28 4.16
CA ALA A 36 -5.61 6.06 5.28
C ALA A 36 -4.08 5.98 5.31
N SER A 37 -3.40 7.11 5.58
CA SER A 37 -1.95 7.13 5.69
C SER A 37 -1.47 7.44 7.10
N ALA A 38 -0.37 6.82 7.47
CA ALA A 38 0.40 7.16 8.66
C ALA A 38 1.49 8.22 8.37
N PHE A 39 1.75 8.53 7.10
CA PHE A 39 2.78 9.46 6.66
C PHE A 39 2.16 10.57 5.82
N THR A 40 2.58 11.81 6.07
CA THR A 40 2.17 12.95 5.23
C THR A 40 2.77 12.80 3.84
N SER A 41 1.99 13.14 2.80
CA SER A 41 2.42 13.09 1.39
C SER A 41 3.62 13.99 1.08
N SER A 42 3.91 14.98 1.92
CA SER A 42 5.08 15.84 1.80
C SER A 42 6.38 15.23 2.32
N LEU A 43 6.34 14.07 2.94
CA LEU A 43 7.52 13.38 3.43
C LEU A 43 8.17 12.61 2.27
N ASP A 44 9.44 12.91 2.02
CA ASP A 44 10.21 12.29 0.95
C ASP A 44 10.18 10.76 1.05
N VAL A 45 10.10 10.10 -0.07
CA VAL A 45 10.08 8.65 -0.27
C VAL A 45 8.86 7.97 0.41
N VAL A 46 8.78 8.00 1.73
CA VAL A 46 7.77 7.25 2.49
C VAL A 46 6.38 7.80 2.30
N GLY A 47 6.23 9.12 2.28
CA GLY A 47 4.94 9.80 2.18
C GLY A 47 4.48 9.96 0.74
N GLU A 48 5.33 10.53 -0.12
CA GLU A 48 5.00 10.79 -1.54
C GLU A 48 4.68 9.52 -2.34
N SER A 49 5.28 8.39 -1.96
CA SER A 49 5.02 7.11 -2.62
C SER A 49 3.58 6.62 -2.48
N GLY A 50 2.85 7.04 -1.45
CA GLY A 50 1.45 6.66 -1.27
C GLY A 50 0.53 7.18 -2.37
N PRO A 51 0.47 8.51 -2.62
CA PRO A 51 -0.25 9.08 -3.75
C PRO A 51 0.24 8.56 -5.11
N ILE A 52 1.56 8.40 -5.31
CA ILE A 52 2.14 7.86 -6.55
C ILE A 52 1.65 6.43 -6.79
N PHE A 53 1.63 5.60 -5.76
CA PHE A 53 1.12 4.23 -5.83
C PHE A 53 -0.37 4.22 -6.25
N SER A 54 -1.19 5.05 -5.63
CA SER A 54 -2.61 5.18 -5.95
C SER A 54 -2.85 5.59 -7.40
N GLU A 55 -2.11 6.59 -7.88
CA GLU A 55 -2.23 7.09 -9.25
C GLU A 55 -1.76 6.06 -10.28
N ASN A 56 -0.68 5.32 -9.99
CA ASN A 56 -0.20 4.26 -10.87
C ASN A 56 -1.22 3.13 -10.98
N LEU A 57 -1.84 2.71 -9.89
CA LEU A 57 -2.91 1.71 -9.92
C LEU A 57 -4.12 2.19 -10.72
N ARG A 58 -4.50 3.46 -10.58
CA ARG A 58 -5.58 4.06 -11.37
C ARG A 58 -5.27 4.01 -12.86
N LYS A 59 -4.04 4.38 -13.25
CA LYS A 59 -3.59 4.32 -14.65
C LYS A 59 -3.54 2.88 -15.18
N MET A 60 -2.93 1.97 -14.44
CA MET A 60 -2.78 0.56 -14.84
C MET A 60 -4.13 -0.17 -14.98
N SER A 61 -5.11 0.21 -14.17
CA SER A 61 -6.46 -0.37 -14.22
C SER A 61 -7.40 0.32 -15.21
N GLY A 62 -6.92 1.29 -16.01
CA GLY A 62 -7.80 2.09 -16.86
C GLY A 62 -8.87 2.85 -16.09
N GLY A 63 -8.62 3.18 -14.81
CA GLY A 63 -9.55 3.88 -13.92
C GLY A 63 -10.58 2.97 -13.26
N ALA A 64 -10.47 1.66 -13.41
CA ALA A 64 -11.36 0.70 -12.75
C ALA A 64 -11.12 0.61 -11.23
N LEU A 65 -9.86 0.77 -10.80
CA LEU A 65 -9.48 0.88 -9.39
C LEU A 65 -9.04 2.32 -9.09
N ASP A 66 -9.81 3.00 -8.24
CA ASP A 66 -9.58 4.39 -7.83
C ASP A 66 -9.38 4.42 -6.31
N ILE A 67 -8.11 4.59 -5.88
CA ILE A 67 -7.74 4.64 -4.46
C ILE A 67 -7.49 6.10 -4.08
N LYS A 68 -8.34 6.66 -3.23
CA LYS A 68 -8.16 8.00 -2.70
C LYS A 68 -7.25 7.95 -1.47
N PHE A 69 -6.11 8.62 -1.57
CA PHE A 69 -5.18 8.81 -0.45
C PHE A 69 -5.71 9.87 0.53
N PHE A 70 -5.56 9.61 1.82
CA PHE A 70 -5.94 10.51 2.90
C PHE A 70 -4.74 10.73 3.83
N GLU A 71 -4.45 11.98 4.10
CA GLU A 71 -3.40 12.42 5.00
C GLU A 71 -3.57 11.88 6.42
N PRO A 72 -2.49 11.78 7.22
CA PRO A 72 -2.58 11.39 8.62
C PRO A 72 -3.60 12.23 9.39
N GLY A 73 -4.45 11.57 10.17
CA GLY A 73 -5.51 12.23 10.93
C GLY A 73 -6.78 12.57 10.14
N ALA A 74 -6.77 12.49 8.80
CA ALA A 74 -7.95 12.82 8.00
C ALA A 74 -9.07 11.77 8.11
N LEU A 75 -8.72 10.50 8.30
CA LEU A 75 -9.67 9.41 8.55
C LEU A 75 -9.48 8.86 9.96
N VAL A 76 -8.23 8.55 10.32
CA VAL A 76 -7.84 7.98 11.62
C VAL A 76 -6.44 8.49 12.00
N PRO A 77 -6.07 8.48 13.30
CA PRO A 77 -4.70 8.75 13.73
C PRO A 77 -3.69 7.80 13.05
N ALA A 78 -2.45 8.26 12.88
CA ALA A 78 -1.41 7.53 12.16
C ALA A 78 -1.17 6.09 12.67
N PHE A 79 -1.17 5.90 13.97
CA PHE A 79 -0.98 4.59 14.60
C PHE A 79 -2.22 3.68 14.55
N GLU A 80 -3.39 4.22 14.18
CA GLU A 80 -4.64 3.48 14.07
C GLU A 80 -4.95 3.00 12.64
N VAL A 81 -4.10 3.31 11.67
CA VAL A 81 -4.32 2.96 10.26
C VAL A 81 -4.52 1.45 10.07
N PHE A 82 -3.69 0.63 10.70
CA PHE A 82 -3.83 -0.83 10.63
C PHE A 82 -5.17 -1.30 11.20
N ASN A 83 -5.55 -0.81 12.38
CA ASN A 83 -6.80 -1.17 13.04
C ASN A 83 -8.01 -0.73 12.22
N ALA A 84 -7.92 0.41 11.54
CA ALA A 84 -8.99 0.89 10.66
C ALA A 84 -9.20 -0.04 9.45
N VAL A 85 -8.12 -0.53 8.84
CA VAL A 85 -8.21 -1.51 7.74
C VAL A 85 -8.71 -2.85 8.25
N ALA A 86 -8.19 -3.36 9.36
CA ALA A 86 -8.61 -4.62 9.95
C ALA A 86 -10.10 -4.64 10.32
N LYS A 87 -10.67 -3.49 10.71
CA LYS A 87 -12.09 -3.31 11.03
C LYS A 87 -12.96 -2.94 9.82
N GLY A 88 -12.36 -2.74 8.64
CA GLY A 88 -13.07 -2.35 7.42
C GLY A 88 -13.53 -0.89 7.39
N SER A 89 -13.01 -0.02 8.27
CA SER A 89 -13.30 1.43 8.26
C SER A 89 -12.57 2.17 7.12
N ALA A 90 -11.47 1.59 6.65
CA ALA A 90 -10.76 1.97 5.43
C ALA A 90 -10.45 0.71 4.63
N GLU A 91 -10.47 0.82 3.31
CA GLU A 91 -10.20 -0.33 2.44
C GLU A 91 -8.70 -0.58 2.27
N ALA A 92 -7.86 0.45 2.47
CA ALA A 92 -6.41 0.36 2.39
C ALA A 92 -5.73 1.23 3.45
N GLY A 93 -4.48 0.90 3.77
CA GLY A 93 -3.63 1.66 4.67
C GLY A 93 -2.21 1.81 4.12
N TRP A 94 -1.67 3.02 4.20
CA TRP A 94 -0.28 3.32 3.91
C TRP A 94 0.48 3.54 5.20
N THR A 95 1.22 2.52 5.65
CA THR A 95 1.80 2.50 6.99
C THR A 95 3.01 1.56 7.05
N THR A 96 3.69 1.50 8.18
CA THR A 96 4.82 0.60 8.42
C THR A 96 4.46 -0.47 9.45
N PRO A 97 4.99 -1.69 9.33
CA PRO A 97 4.77 -2.75 10.32
C PRO A 97 5.15 -2.34 11.77
N GLY A 98 6.15 -1.48 11.95
CA GLY A 98 6.56 -1.00 13.27
C GLY A 98 5.47 -0.29 14.06
N PHE A 99 4.47 0.30 13.38
CA PHE A 99 3.34 0.97 14.05
C PHE A 99 2.27 0.00 14.54
N HIS A 100 2.37 -1.27 14.21
CA HIS A 100 1.37 -2.28 14.58
C HIS A 100 1.78 -3.16 15.76
N VAL A 101 2.88 -2.86 16.43
CA VAL A 101 3.45 -3.70 17.51
C VAL A 101 2.47 -4.01 18.62
N ALA A 102 1.60 -3.06 18.96
CA ALA A 102 0.58 -3.27 20.00
C ALA A 102 -0.46 -4.32 19.61
N THR A 103 -0.77 -4.44 18.31
CA THR A 103 -1.76 -5.39 17.78
C THR A 103 -1.07 -6.68 17.30
N ILE A 104 0.11 -6.53 16.69
CA ILE A 104 0.90 -7.63 16.14
C ILE A 104 2.32 -7.55 16.72
N PRO A 105 2.62 -8.23 17.83
CA PRO A 105 3.96 -8.20 18.44
C PRO A 105 5.09 -8.65 17.52
N ALA A 106 4.78 -9.47 16.49
CA ALA A 106 5.73 -9.92 15.48
C ALA A 106 5.92 -8.92 14.32
N ALA A 107 5.11 -7.88 14.21
CA ALA A 107 5.19 -6.93 13.08
C ALA A 107 6.56 -6.24 12.94
N PRO A 108 7.28 -5.92 14.01
CA PRO A 108 8.61 -5.32 13.92
C PRO A 108 9.64 -6.14 13.11
N TRP A 109 9.48 -7.45 13.04
CA TRP A 109 10.36 -8.30 12.21
C TRP A 109 10.23 -8.03 10.71
N PHE A 110 9.18 -7.35 10.29
CA PHE A 110 8.92 -6.98 8.89
C PHE A 110 9.24 -5.51 8.58
N THR A 111 10.02 -4.85 9.43
CA THR A 111 10.46 -3.47 9.25
C THR A 111 11.89 -3.31 9.75
N THR A 112 12.18 -2.31 10.56
CA THR A 112 13.49 -1.95 11.07
C THR A 112 13.92 -2.89 12.19
N VAL A 113 14.80 -3.84 11.91
CA VAL A 113 15.37 -4.75 12.91
C VAL A 113 16.75 -4.20 13.31
N PRO A 114 16.96 -3.80 14.58
CA PRO A 114 18.26 -3.34 15.04
C PRO A 114 19.34 -4.41 14.80
N PHE A 115 20.47 -4.01 14.21
CA PHE A 115 21.55 -4.94 13.81
C PHE A 115 21.11 -6.07 12.87
N GLY A 116 19.98 -5.90 12.20
CA GLY A 116 19.40 -6.86 11.27
C GLY A 116 20.10 -6.87 9.91
N PRO A 117 19.53 -7.62 8.95
CA PRO A 117 20.07 -7.72 7.60
C PRO A 117 20.05 -6.37 6.88
N ASN A 118 20.95 -6.16 5.95
CA ASN A 118 20.88 -5.03 5.03
C ASN A 118 19.68 -5.16 4.08
N THR A 119 19.37 -4.10 3.33
CA THR A 119 18.21 -4.05 2.42
C THR A 119 18.19 -5.21 1.43
N GLY A 120 19.33 -5.57 0.84
CA GLY A 120 19.41 -6.67 -0.13
C GLY A 120 19.12 -8.03 0.49
N GLU A 121 19.73 -8.30 1.64
CA GLU A 121 19.50 -9.52 2.41
C GLU A 121 18.06 -9.63 2.90
N TYR A 122 17.48 -8.51 3.36
CA TYR A 122 16.09 -8.47 3.79
C TYR A 122 15.13 -8.75 2.63
N LEU A 123 15.35 -8.16 1.46
CA LEU A 123 14.56 -8.44 0.26
C LEU A 123 14.70 -9.89 -0.19
N ALA A 124 15.92 -10.45 -0.11
CA ALA A 124 16.14 -11.86 -0.42
C ALA A 124 15.39 -12.78 0.56
N TRP A 125 15.42 -12.47 1.86
CA TRP A 125 14.64 -13.21 2.84
C TRP A 125 13.13 -13.10 2.58
N LEU A 126 12.62 -11.91 2.34
CA LEU A 126 11.20 -11.73 2.02
C LEU A 126 10.79 -12.58 0.82
N LYS A 127 11.60 -12.57 -0.25
CA LYS A 127 11.24 -13.17 -1.54
C LYS A 127 11.52 -14.68 -1.60
N TYR A 128 12.62 -15.12 -1.01
CA TYR A 128 13.12 -16.50 -1.15
C TYR A 128 13.26 -17.26 0.17
N GLY A 129 13.28 -16.54 1.29
CA GLY A 129 13.46 -17.11 2.64
C GLY A 129 12.15 -17.32 3.42
N GLY A 130 10.99 -17.22 2.76
CA GLY A 130 9.70 -17.44 3.41
C GLY A 130 9.12 -16.20 4.11
N GLY A 131 9.80 -15.05 4.08
CA GLY A 131 9.36 -13.84 4.78
C GLY A 131 8.00 -13.34 4.33
N HIS A 132 7.67 -13.38 3.02
CA HIS A 132 6.34 -13.03 2.53
C HIS A 132 5.26 -13.96 3.05
N GLN A 133 5.50 -15.26 3.04
CA GLN A 133 4.54 -16.26 3.53
C GLN A 133 4.24 -16.03 5.01
N LEU A 134 5.28 -15.88 5.83
CA LEU A 134 5.14 -15.62 7.27
C LEU A 134 4.38 -14.31 7.53
N LYS A 135 4.69 -13.26 6.80
CA LYS A 135 3.97 -11.99 6.88
C LYS A 135 2.49 -12.18 6.54
N ASP A 136 2.19 -12.84 5.43
CA ASP A 136 0.82 -13.06 4.98
C ASP A 136 0.02 -13.88 5.99
N GLU A 137 0.61 -14.92 6.60
CA GLU A 137 -0.03 -15.71 7.67
C GLU A 137 -0.37 -14.87 8.89
N ILE A 138 0.56 -14.01 9.33
CA ILE A 138 0.37 -13.15 10.50
C ILE A 138 -0.72 -12.12 10.24
N TYR A 139 -0.68 -11.44 9.09
CA TYR A 139 -1.65 -10.40 8.74
C TYR A 139 -3.04 -10.97 8.44
N ALA A 140 -3.12 -12.18 7.86
CA ALA A 140 -4.38 -12.86 7.57
C ALA A 140 -5.22 -13.13 8.83
N ARG A 141 -4.58 -13.35 10.00
CA ARG A 141 -5.26 -13.51 11.29
C ARG A 141 -6.08 -12.27 11.69
N HIS A 142 -5.76 -11.12 11.11
CA HIS A 142 -6.46 -9.85 11.32
C HIS A 142 -7.33 -9.46 10.12
N GLY A 143 -7.53 -10.37 9.14
CA GLY A 143 -8.29 -10.09 7.93
C GLY A 143 -7.62 -9.10 6.97
N VAL A 144 -6.31 -8.87 7.11
CA VAL A 144 -5.54 -7.90 6.33
C VAL A 144 -4.51 -8.63 5.46
N ARG A 145 -4.23 -8.08 4.29
CA ARG A 145 -3.10 -8.47 3.46
C ARG A 145 -2.07 -7.35 3.42
N GLY A 146 -0.82 -7.67 3.77
CA GLY A 146 0.29 -6.72 3.74
C GLY A 146 1.08 -6.81 2.44
N ILE A 147 1.28 -5.68 1.75
CA ILE A 147 2.10 -5.57 0.55
C ILE A 147 3.30 -4.68 0.87
N SER A 148 4.51 -5.15 0.59
CA SER A 148 5.73 -4.34 0.73
C SER A 148 5.93 -3.53 -0.55
N CYS A 149 5.73 -2.22 -0.46
CA CYS A 149 5.73 -1.30 -1.61
C CYS A 149 7.03 -0.52 -1.75
N ILE A 150 7.67 -0.18 -0.62
CA ILE A 150 8.90 0.61 -0.58
C ILE A 150 9.85 0.05 0.47
N MET A 151 11.12 0.34 0.28
CA MET A 151 12.18 0.14 1.26
C MET A 151 12.90 1.47 1.44
N ILE A 152 13.20 1.82 2.69
CA ILE A 152 14.03 2.97 3.01
C ILE A 152 15.44 2.50 3.37
N THR A 153 16.40 3.41 3.26
CA THR A 153 17.77 3.17 3.70
C THR A 153 17.83 3.04 5.22
N PRO A 154 18.89 2.40 5.77
CA PRO A 154 19.11 2.40 7.21
C PRO A 154 19.09 3.82 7.77
N GLU A 155 18.36 3.99 8.86
CA GLU A 155 18.23 5.27 9.55
C GLU A 155 19.34 5.42 10.60
N ALA A 156 19.76 6.66 10.83
CA ALA A 156 20.60 6.97 11.97
C ALA A 156 19.82 6.74 13.28
N SER A 157 20.48 6.15 14.28
CA SER A 157 19.86 5.85 15.58
C SER A 157 19.42 7.10 16.36
N GLY A 158 19.95 8.26 16.01
CA GLY A 158 19.56 9.54 16.61
C GLY A 158 20.50 10.68 16.30
N TRP A 159 20.02 11.90 16.58
CA TRP A 159 20.79 13.14 16.47
C TRP A 159 20.98 13.69 17.89
N PHE A 160 22.22 13.84 18.32
CA PHE A 160 22.58 14.24 19.68
C PHE A 160 23.23 15.60 19.69
N ARG A 161 22.94 16.41 20.73
CA ARG A 161 23.59 17.71 20.93
C ARG A 161 25.01 17.59 21.49
N LYS A 162 25.38 16.41 21.98
CA LYS A 162 26.69 16.06 22.51
C LYS A 162 27.14 14.72 21.92
N GLU A 163 28.43 14.50 21.90
CA GLU A 163 28.98 13.20 21.52
C GLU A 163 28.55 12.12 22.54
N ILE A 164 28.08 10.99 22.04
CA ILE A 164 27.74 9.81 22.85
C ILE A 164 28.91 8.83 22.76
N LYS A 165 29.58 8.59 23.87
CA LYS A 165 30.77 7.73 23.97
C LYS A 165 30.49 6.39 24.61
N SER A 166 29.40 6.28 25.36
CA SER A 166 29.05 5.07 26.10
C SER A 166 27.54 4.94 26.25
N VAL A 167 27.07 3.75 26.64
CA VAL A 167 25.66 3.51 26.98
C VAL A 167 25.20 4.38 28.17
N ASP A 168 26.11 4.72 29.07
CA ASP A 168 25.78 5.57 30.21
C ASP A 168 25.40 6.98 29.81
N ASP A 169 25.93 7.48 28.69
CA ASP A 169 25.57 8.79 28.12
C ASP A 169 24.12 8.85 27.62
N LEU A 170 23.49 7.71 27.42
CA LEU A 170 22.08 7.61 26.99
C LEU A 170 21.11 7.68 28.17
N LYS A 171 21.59 7.49 29.40
CA LYS A 171 20.72 7.51 30.58
C LYS A 171 20.09 8.89 30.77
N GLY A 172 18.75 8.91 30.89
CA GLY A 172 18.00 10.15 31.10
C GLY A 172 17.78 10.98 29.82
N LEU A 173 18.27 10.56 28.67
CA LEU A 173 17.96 11.21 27.39
C LEU A 173 16.51 10.91 26.99
N LYS A 174 15.73 11.96 26.78
CA LYS A 174 14.41 11.84 26.16
C LYS A 174 14.60 11.80 24.64
N MET A 175 14.64 10.61 24.09
CA MET A 175 14.73 10.40 22.66
C MET A 175 13.38 9.87 22.13
N PRO A 176 12.78 10.52 21.12
CA PRO A 176 11.76 9.86 20.36
C PRO A 176 12.46 8.77 19.50
N PHE A 177 12.39 7.53 19.94
CA PHE A 177 12.73 6.41 19.06
C PHE A 177 11.63 6.32 18.02
N SER A 178 11.99 6.58 16.75
CA SER A 178 11.09 6.30 15.66
C SER A 178 10.71 4.83 15.69
N ALA A 179 9.43 4.54 15.69
CA ALA A 179 8.79 3.25 15.48
C ALA A 179 8.79 2.21 16.62
N TRP A 180 9.59 2.34 17.73
CA TRP A 180 9.72 1.25 18.70
C TRP A 180 9.28 1.58 20.12
N ALA A 181 9.06 2.83 20.46
CA ALA A 181 8.59 3.21 21.78
C ALA A 181 7.15 3.73 21.72
N PRO A 182 6.21 3.12 22.46
CA PRO A 182 4.99 3.82 22.79
C PRO A 182 5.37 5.08 23.58
N ALA A 183 4.77 6.20 23.20
CA ALA A 183 4.89 7.47 23.90
C ALA A 183 4.34 7.34 25.32
#